data_37ebaefacaef44e3b2c0c4cbe5c40fd3
#
_entry.id   37ebaefacaef44e3b2c0c4cbe5c40fd3
#
_cell.length_a   1.000
_cell.length_b   1.000
_cell.length_c   1.000
_cell.angle_alpha   90.00
_cell.angle_beta   90.00
_cell.angle_gamma   90.00
#
_symmetry.space_group_name_H-M   'P 1'
#
loop_
_entity.id
_entity.type
_entity.pdbx_description
1 polymer ?
#
loop_
_entity_poly.entity_id
_entity_poly.type
_entity_poly.pdbx_seq_one_letter_code
_entity_poly.pdbx_strand_id
1 'polypeptide(L)'
;MKKGEIYEGTIEKVDFPNKGTVMIGDQKVTVKNGIPGQKIRFMINKKRSGRAEGRLLEVLEKSPQETRDPACSIFPECGGCMYQTMSYEKQLEMKERQVRELLDAAVENAVYSWEGIHGSPMEFRYRNKMEFSFGDAYKDGPLTLGLHKKGSTYDVLTASDCKLVHEDMTKILSCVHEYFLKLNASYYKKMQHTGYLRHLLLRRGVTTGEILVHVITTSQEEYDLEPLKNQLLALPLEGKIVGIMHIINDSLSDVVQSDETRILYGQDYFYETLLGLRFKISTFSFFQPNSLAAEVLYSVVRQYIGDTKDKVVFDLYSGTGTIAQLAASVADEVIGVEIVKEAVEAARENASLNNLKNCRFIAGDVLKVLDDLTQKPDVIILDPPR
;
A
#
# COMPACT_ATOMS: atom_id res chain seq x y z
N MET A 1 -8.75 26.07 -25.54
CA MET A 1 -9.27 25.12 -24.52
C MET A 1 -9.83 25.88 -23.33
N LYS A 2 -11.08 25.59 -22.92
CA LYS A 2 -11.73 26.12 -21.72
C LYS A 2 -12.12 24.97 -20.80
N LYS A 3 -12.28 25.25 -19.49
CA LYS A 3 -12.78 24.26 -18.52
C LYS A 3 -14.18 23.77 -18.95
N GLY A 4 -14.40 22.46 -18.89
CA GLY A 4 -15.65 21.79 -19.30
C GLY A 4 -15.66 21.35 -20.77
N GLU A 5 -14.76 21.84 -21.63
CA GLU A 5 -14.68 21.38 -23.03
C GLU A 5 -14.12 19.94 -23.09
N ILE A 6 -14.66 19.16 -24.04
CA ILE A 6 -14.29 17.76 -24.30
C ILE A 6 -13.42 17.71 -25.54
N TYR A 7 -12.35 16.92 -25.46
CA TYR A 7 -11.40 16.68 -26.53
C TYR A 7 -11.14 15.19 -26.69
N GLU A 8 -10.64 14.81 -27.84
CA GLU A 8 -10.09 13.49 -28.14
C GLU A 8 -8.62 13.64 -28.52
N GLY A 9 -7.81 12.66 -28.13
CA GLY A 9 -6.39 12.63 -28.45
C GLY A 9 -5.71 11.37 -27.96
N THR A 10 -4.49 11.15 -28.43
CA THR A 10 -3.70 9.98 -28.06
C THR A 10 -2.75 10.33 -26.92
N ILE A 11 -2.62 9.44 -25.94
CA ILE A 11 -1.63 9.56 -24.87
C ILE A 11 -0.26 9.22 -25.47
N GLU A 12 0.61 10.21 -25.60
CA GLU A 12 1.94 10.02 -26.18
C GLU A 12 2.89 9.33 -25.19
N LYS A 13 2.86 9.77 -23.93
CA LYS A 13 3.67 9.20 -22.85
C LYS A 13 2.98 9.35 -21.50
N VAL A 14 3.41 8.56 -20.53
CA VAL A 14 2.98 8.66 -19.12
C VAL A 14 4.20 8.90 -18.25
N ASP A 15 4.23 10.08 -17.61
CA ASP A 15 5.24 10.48 -16.64
C ASP A 15 4.85 10.01 -15.22
N PHE A 16 5.82 9.89 -14.33
CA PHE A 16 5.59 9.55 -12.92
C PHE A 16 4.74 10.64 -12.22
N PRO A 17 3.81 10.30 -11.36
CA PRO A 17 3.28 8.96 -10.97
C PRO A 17 2.02 8.55 -11.76
N ASN A 18 1.89 8.67 -12.99
CA ASN A 18 0.75 8.40 -13.88
C ASN A 18 0.11 9.68 -14.46
N LYS A 19 0.96 10.50 -15.04
CA LYS A 19 0.57 11.74 -15.72
C LYS A 19 0.70 11.54 -17.23
N GLY A 20 -0.39 11.13 -17.89
CA GLY A 20 -0.44 11.02 -19.35
C GLY A 20 -0.35 12.38 -20.02
N THR A 21 0.45 12.48 -21.07
CA THR A 21 0.57 13.66 -21.93
C THR A 21 -0.24 13.45 -23.20
N VAL A 22 -1.14 14.39 -23.49
CA VAL A 22 -1.89 14.47 -24.74
C VAL A 22 -1.67 15.83 -25.37
N MET A 23 -1.37 15.87 -26.68
CA MET A 23 -1.24 17.13 -27.44
C MET A 23 -2.54 17.46 -28.16
N ILE A 24 -3.02 18.70 -28.00
CA ILE A 24 -4.14 19.28 -28.75
C ILE A 24 -3.64 20.54 -29.47
N GLY A 25 -3.31 20.38 -30.75
CA GLY A 25 -2.46 21.36 -31.45
C GLY A 25 -1.14 21.50 -30.72
N ASP A 26 -0.72 22.72 -30.44
CA ASP A 26 0.53 23.00 -29.71
C ASP A 26 0.39 23.01 -28.19
N GLN A 27 -0.78 22.66 -27.67
CA GLN A 27 -1.02 22.70 -26.22
C GLN A 27 -0.94 21.31 -25.57
N LYS A 28 -0.08 21.18 -24.56
CA LYS A 28 0.06 19.98 -23.72
C LYS A 28 -1.07 19.94 -22.70
N VAL A 29 -1.77 18.80 -22.63
CA VAL A 29 -2.76 18.46 -21.60
C VAL A 29 -2.29 17.26 -20.80
N THR A 30 -2.34 17.36 -19.48
CA THR A 30 -2.05 16.23 -18.59
C THR A 30 -3.35 15.50 -18.27
N VAL A 31 -3.44 14.22 -18.62
CA VAL A 31 -4.58 13.36 -18.30
C VAL A 31 -4.09 12.17 -17.47
N LYS A 32 -4.65 12.00 -16.26
CA LYS A 32 -4.29 10.87 -15.38
C LYS A 32 -5.06 9.60 -15.77
N ASN A 33 -4.54 8.46 -15.32
CA ASN A 33 -5.17 7.14 -15.42
C ASN A 33 -5.27 6.55 -16.83
N GLY A 34 -4.40 6.96 -17.71
CA GLY A 34 -4.30 6.38 -19.04
C GLY A 34 -2.99 5.62 -19.28
N ILE A 35 -2.93 4.91 -20.39
CA ILE A 35 -1.79 4.11 -20.85
C ILE A 35 -1.21 4.75 -22.12
N PRO A 36 0.13 4.78 -22.29
CA PRO A 36 0.72 5.31 -23.53
C PRO A 36 0.17 4.59 -24.77
N GLY A 37 -0.21 5.35 -25.79
CA GLY A 37 -0.79 4.83 -27.03
C GLY A 37 -2.32 4.69 -27.02
N GLN A 38 -3.01 4.86 -25.88
CA GLN A 38 -4.47 4.92 -25.87
C GLN A 38 -4.98 6.18 -26.56
N LYS A 39 -5.99 6.06 -27.41
CA LYS A 39 -6.81 7.17 -27.85
C LYS A 39 -7.96 7.36 -26.89
N ILE A 40 -8.08 8.55 -26.34
CA ILE A 40 -9.00 8.83 -25.24
C ILE A 40 -9.89 10.02 -25.53
N ARG A 41 -11.06 10.03 -24.90
CA ARG A 41 -11.92 11.22 -24.75
C ARG A 41 -11.75 11.73 -23.32
N PHE A 42 -11.50 13.02 -23.18
CA PHE A 42 -11.28 13.65 -21.88
C PHE A 42 -11.88 15.05 -21.82
N MET A 43 -12.21 15.50 -20.62
CA MET A 43 -12.74 16.83 -20.35
C MET A 43 -11.73 17.69 -19.61
N ILE A 44 -11.53 18.92 -20.05
CA ILE A 44 -10.67 19.88 -19.34
C ILE A 44 -11.29 20.20 -17.99
N ASN A 45 -10.63 19.83 -16.91
CA ASN A 45 -11.09 20.08 -15.54
C ASN A 45 -10.36 21.26 -14.88
N LYS A 46 -9.12 21.57 -15.31
CA LYS A 46 -8.34 22.66 -14.77
C LYS A 46 -7.45 23.29 -15.85
N LYS A 47 -7.36 24.61 -15.84
CA LYS A 47 -6.40 25.36 -16.65
C LYS A 47 -5.82 26.49 -15.81
N ARG A 48 -4.50 26.54 -15.68
CA ARG A 48 -3.78 27.56 -14.91
C ARG A 48 -2.37 27.76 -15.48
N SER A 49 -1.98 29.03 -15.68
CA SER A 49 -0.59 29.41 -16.06
C SER A 49 -0.03 28.58 -17.22
N GLY A 50 -0.78 28.46 -18.34
CA GLY A 50 -0.34 27.69 -19.52
C GLY A 50 -0.40 26.17 -19.41
N ARG A 51 -0.74 25.61 -18.25
CA ARG A 51 -0.92 24.16 -18.04
C ARG A 51 -2.40 23.79 -18.05
N ALA A 52 -2.75 22.72 -18.76
CA ALA A 52 -4.10 22.16 -18.80
C ALA A 52 -4.11 20.74 -18.21
N GLU A 53 -5.11 20.45 -17.39
CA GLU A 53 -5.35 19.10 -16.86
C GLU A 53 -6.72 18.62 -17.35
N GLY A 54 -6.77 17.38 -17.81
CA GLY A 54 -7.98 16.72 -18.28
C GLY A 54 -8.36 15.54 -17.37
N ARG A 55 -9.67 15.30 -17.24
CA ARG A 55 -10.22 14.09 -16.65
C ARG A 55 -10.57 13.12 -17.77
N LEU A 56 -9.98 11.92 -17.72
CA LEU A 56 -10.33 10.81 -18.61
C LEU A 56 -11.82 10.50 -18.48
N LEU A 57 -12.55 10.47 -19.60
CA LEU A 57 -13.95 10.08 -19.66
C LEU A 57 -14.08 8.68 -20.22
N GLU A 58 -13.36 8.38 -21.32
CA GLU A 58 -13.51 7.13 -22.07
C GLU A 58 -12.22 6.80 -22.81
N VAL A 59 -11.90 5.51 -22.92
CA VAL A 59 -10.87 4.99 -23.82
C VAL A 59 -11.57 4.59 -25.11
N LEU A 60 -11.27 5.30 -26.21
CA LEU A 60 -11.86 5.09 -27.53
C LEU A 60 -11.16 3.95 -28.27
N GLU A 61 -9.83 3.90 -28.16
CA GLU A 61 -9.01 2.85 -28.75
C GLU A 61 -7.96 2.41 -27.72
N LYS A 62 -7.83 1.07 -27.52
CA LYS A 62 -6.83 0.49 -26.63
C LYS A 62 -5.42 0.78 -27.14
N SER A 63 -4.48 0.87 -26.21
CA SER A 63 -3.06 0.91 -26.55
C SER A 63 -2.58 -0.42 -27.15
N PRO A 64 -1.63 -0.41 -28.10
CA PRO A 64 -0.93 -1.63 -28.52
C PRO A 64 -0.20 -2.35 -27.37
N GLN A 65 0.03 -1.67 -26.24
CA GLN A 65 0.63 -2.27 -25.04
C GLN A 65 -0.38 -3.04 -24.18
N GLU A 66 -1.68 -2.92 -24.45
CA GLU A 66 -2.74 -3.64 -23.76
C GLU A 66 -2.97 -5.01 -24.43
N THR A 67 -2.13 -5.96 -24.07
CA THR A 67 -2.03 -7.28 -24.73
C THR A 67 -2.81 -8.39 -24.03
N ARG A 68 -3.51 -8.08 -22.91
CA ARG A 68 -4.26 -9.07 -22.13
C ARG A 68 -5.55 -8.47 -21.57
N ASP A 69 -6.47 -9.35 -21.21
CA ASP A 69 -7.68 -8.97 -20.48
C ASP A 69 -7.37 -8.77 -18.99
N PRO A 70 -8.11 -7.88 -18.31
CA PRO A 70 -7.93 -7.67 -16.88
C PRO A 70 -8.35 -8.91 -16.09
N ALA A 71 -7.54 -9.25 -15.07
CA ALA A 71 -7.84 -10.39 -14.19
C ALA A 71 -8.95 -10.10 -13.17
N CYS A 72 -9.24 -8.83 -12.90
CA CYS A 72 -10.18 -8.37 -11.88
C CYS A 72 -11.49 -7.88 -12.52
N SER A 73 -12.64 -8.35 -12.02
CA SER A 73 -13.97 -8.06 -12.55
C SER A 73 -14.39 -6.57 -12.43
N ILE A 74 -13.84 -5.84 -11.49
CA ILE A 74 -14.14 -4.40 -11.27
C ILE A 74 -13.09 -3.47 -11.90
N PHE A 75 -12.18 -3.99 -12.71
CA PHE A 75 -11.30 -3.16 -13.54
C PHE A 75 -12.06 -2.68 -14.80
N PRO A 76 -11.90 -1.44 -15.25
CA PRO A 76 -11.00 -0.39 -14.80
C PRO A 76 -11.60 0.60 -13.78
N GLU A 77 -12.79 0.32 -13.25
CA GLU A 77 -13.51 1.27 -12.40
C GLU A 77 -12.88 1.43 -11.01
N CYS A 78 -12.29 0.38 -10.46
CA CYS A 78 -11.62 0.41 -9.17
C CYS A 78 -10.35 1.28 -9.21
N GLY A 79 -10.16 2.10 -8.17
CA GLY A 79 -8.97 2.95 -8.01
C GLY A 79 -7.68 2.22 -7.65
N GLY A 80 -7.75 0.93 -7.29
CA GLY A 80 -6.60 0.16 -6.81
C GLY A 80 -5.60 -0.28 -7.89
N CYS A 81 -6.02 -0.39 -9.16
CA CYS A 81 -5.18 -0.85 -10.26
C CYS A 81 -5.29 0.04 -11.49
N MET A 82 -4.16 0.19 -12.22
CA MET A 82 -4.12 1.04 -13.41
C MET A 82 -3.72 0.29 -14.68
N TYR A 83 -2.92 -0.76 -14.59
CA TYR A 83 -2.22 -1.34 -15.73
C TYR A 83 -2.47 -2.84 -15.93
N GLN A 84 -3.62 -3.37 -15.45
CA GLN A 84 -3.90 -4.82 -15.55
C GLN A 84 -3.96 -5.36 -16.98
N THR A 85 -4.25 -4.50 -17.96
CA THR A 85 -4.31 -4.84 -19.38
C THR A 85 -2.94 -4.88 -20.07
N MET A 86 -1.89 -4.35 -19.40
CA MET A 86 -0.50 -4.45 -19.86
C MET A 86 0.17 -5.67 -19.27
N SER A 87 1.07 -6.33 -20.03
CA SER A 87 1.94 -7.36 -19.46
C SER A 87 2.82 -6.78 -18.35
N TYR A 88 3.26 -7.63 -17.42
CA TYR A 88 4.05 -7.16 -16.28
C TYR A 88 5.41 -6.59 -16.73
N GLU A 89 6.02 -7.19 -17.74
CA GLU A 89 7.26 -6.71 -18.36
C GLU A 89 7.09 -5.29 -18.92
N LYS A 90 5.96 -5.00 -19.59
CA LYS A 90 5.68 -3.65 -20.11
C LYS A 90 5.41 -2.64 -19.00
N GLN A 91 4.84 -3.08 -17.88
CA GLN A 91 4.70 -2.23 -16.68
C GLN A 91 6.08 -1.89 -16.08
N LEU A 92 7.00 -2.86 -16.03
CA LEU A 92 8.37 -2.66 -15.55
C LEU A 92 9.15 -1.72 -16.49
N GLU A 93 9.15 -1.97 -17.80
CA GLU A 93 9.79 -1.10 -18.79
C GLU A 93 9.32 0.36 -18.68
N MET A 94 8.02 0.58 -18.50
CA MET A 94 7.45 1.91 -18.33
C MET A 94 7.93 2.58 -17.05
N LYS A 95 7.94 1.86 -15.92
CA LYS A 95 8.39 2.38 -14.62
C LYS A 95 9.89 2.67 -14.62
N GLU A 96 10.68 1.78 -15.20
CA GLU A 96 12.12 1.95 -15.37
C GLU A 96 12.43 3.24 -16.12
N ARG A 97 11.80 3.45 -17.29
CA ARG A 97 11.95 4.67 -18.06
C ARG A 97 11.55 5.91 -17.24
N GLN A 98 10.45 5.88 -16.52
CA GLN A 98 10.00 7.01 -15.70
C GLN A 98 11.01 7.38 -14.61
N VAL A 99 11.58 6.40 -13.92
CA VAL A 99 12.60 6.65 -12.88
C VAL A 99 13.89 7.17 -13.51
N ARG A 100 14.32 6.58 -14.62
CA ARG A 100 15.53 7.00 -15.33
C ARG A 100 15.41 8.44 -15.83
N GLU A 101 14.30 8.83 -16.47
CA GLU A 101 14.04 10.21 -16.89
C GLU A 101 14.10 11.21 -15.71
N LEU A 102 13.62 10.82 -14.52
CA LEU A 102 13.70 11.66 -13.32
C LEU A 102 15.13 11.80 -12.81
N LEU A 103 15.90 10.71 -12.81
CA LEU A 103 17.32 10.74 -12.41
C LEU A 103 18.15 11.55 -13.39
N ASP A 104 18.01 11.32 -14.70
CA ASP A 104 18.73 12.06 -15.74
C ASP A 104 18.47 13.58 -15.64
N ALA A 105 17.25 13.97 -15.28
CA ALA A 105 16.91 15.38 -15.07
C ALA A 105 17.45 15.97 -13.75
N ALA A 106 17.69 15.14 -12.73
CA ALA A 106 18.16 15.59 -11.42
C ALA A 106 19.69 15.60 -11.30
N VAL A 107 20.37 14.71 -12.01
CA VAL A 107 21.82 14.47 -11.92
C VAL A 107 22.49 15.00 -13.20
N GLU A 108 22.49 16.33 -13.35
CA GLU A 108 23.10 16.98 -14.52
C GLU A 108 24.58 16.58 -14.64
N ASN A 109 24.96 16.03 -15.80
CA ASN A 109 26.35 15.66 -16.18
C ASN A 109 27.03 14.62 -15.28
N ALA A 110 26.33 13.93 -14.37
CA ALA A 110 26.94 12.85 -13.60
C ALA A 110 26.90 11.53 -14.39
N VAL A 111 28.01 10.83 -14.36
CA VAL A 111 28.10 9.46 -14.87
C VAL A 111 27.66 8.52 -13.75
N TYR A 112 26.58 7.79 -13.96
CA TYR A 112 26.11 6.75 -13.04
C TYR A 112 25.88 5.42 -13.76
N SER A 113 26.00 4.32 -13.05
CA SER A 113 25.65 3.00 -13.57
C SER A 113 24.16 2.74 -13.33
N TRP A 114 23.42 2.41 -14.38
CA TRP A 114 22.04 1.97 -14.27
C TRP A 114 22.00 0.44 -14.23
N GLU A 115 21.56 -0.13 -13.12
CA GLU A 115 21.55 -1.58 -12.90
C GLU A 115 20.21 -2.25 -13.25
N GLY A 116 19.27 -1.48 -13.82
CA GLY A 116 17.96 -1.97 -14.24
C GLY A 116 16.89 -1.88 -13.14
N ILE A 117 15.80 -2.61 -13.35
CA ILE A 117 14.66 -2.67 -12.44
C ILE A 117 14.41 -4.10 -11.97
N HIS A 118 14.23 -4.28 -10.68
CA HIS A 118 13.81 -5.56 -10.12
C HIS A 118 12.27 -5.64 -10.10
N GLY A 119 11.72 -6.72 -10.68
CA GLY A 119 10.31 -7.03 -10.61
C GLY A 119 9.91 -7.65 -9.27
N SER A 120 8.62 -7.54 -8.93
CA SER A 120 8.04 -8.32 -7.84
C SER A 120 8.00 -9.80 -8.24
N PRO A 121 8.33 -10.75 -7.35
CA PRO A 121 8.22 -12.18 -7.62
C PRO A 121 6.80 -12.64 -7.97
N MET A 122 5.79 -11.91 -7.50
CA MET A 122 4.39 -12.15 -7.81
C MET A 122 3.73 -10.89 -8.36
N GLU A 123 2.99 -11.04 -9.46
CA GLU A 123 2.21 -9.96 -10.06
C GLU A 123 0.87 -9.72 -9.32
N PHE A 124 0.26 -10.79 -8.83
CA PHE A 124 -1.00 -10.81 -8.08
C PHE A 124 -0.82 -11.48 -6.73
N ARG A 125 -1.81 -11.33 -5.83
CA ARG A 125 -1.85 -11.95 -4.49
C ARG A 125 -0.65 -11.60 -3.59
N TYR A 126 0.06 -10.54 -3.92
CA TYR A 126 1.26 -10.13 -3.20
C TYR A 126 0.98 -9.29 -1.96
N ARG A 127 -0.22 -8.72 -1.86
CA ARG A 127 -0.52 -7.72 -0.84
C ARG A 127 -0.90 -8.38 0.48
N ASN A 128 -0.09 -8.12 1.50
CA ASN A 128 -0.24 -8.66 2.85
C ASN A 128 -1.12 -7.81 3.78
N LYS A 129 -1.45 -6.58 3.38
CA LYS A 129 -2.33 -5.65 4.09
C LYS A 129 -3.31 -5.02 3.13
N MET A 130 -4.59 -5.04 3.47
CA MET A 130 -5.61 -4.31 2.74
C MET A 130 -6.63 -3.70 3.69
N GLU A 131 -6.95 -2.46 3.43
CA GLU A 131 -8.00 -1.71 4.09
C GLU A 131 -9.15 -1.53 3.10
N PHE A 132 -10.26 -2.18 3.37
CA PHE A 132 -11.48 -2.08 2.60
C PHE A 132 -12.43 -1.12 3.29
N SER A 133 -13.11 -0.27 2.52
CA SER A 133 -14.09 0.68 3.03
C SER A 133 -15.50 0.11 2.90
N PHE A 134 -16.35 0.37 3.89
CA PHE A 134 -17.79 0.26 3.75
C PHE A 134 -18.35 1.51 3.08
N GLY A 135 -19.39 1.35 2.25
CA GLY A 135 -20.01 2.45 1.53
C GLY A 135 -21.14 1.99 0.64
N ASP A 136 -21.38 2.76 -0.42
CA ASP A 136 -22.26 2.39 -1.52
C ASP A 136 -21.56 2.64 -2.88
N ALA A 137 -21.99 1.94 -3.91
CA ALA A 137 -21.42 2.09 -5.26
C ALA A 137 -22.00 3.31 -6.00
N TYR A 138 -23.11 3.80 -5.54
CA TYR A 138 -23.83 5.01 -5.99
C TYR A 138 -24.72 5.48 -4.85
N LYS A 139 -25.00 6.78 -4.82
CA LYS A 139 -25.78 7.43 -3.76
C LYS A 139 -27.05 6.63 -3.41
N ASP A 140 -27.20 6.32 -2.13
CA ASP A 140 -28.34 5.57 -1.55
C ASP A 140 -28.49 4.15 -2.15
N GLY A 141 -27.40 3.57 -2.66
CA GLY A 141 -27.29 2.18 -3.11
C GLY A 141 -27.21 1.19 -1.94
N PRO A 142 -27.17 -0.13 -2.25
CA PRO A 142 -26.98 -1.14 -1.22
C PRO A 142 -25.59 -1.03 -0.59
N LEU A 143 -25.47 -1.54 0.64
CA LEU A 143 -24.15 -1.62 1.32
C LEU A 143 -23.15 -2.36 0.45
N THR A 144 -21.97 -1.77 0.28
CA THR A 144 -20.80 -2.37 -0.36
C THR A 144 -19.64 -2.45 0.61
N LEU A 145 -18.72 -3.37 0.37
CA LEU A 145 -17.45 -3.47 1.10
C LEU A 145 -16.32 -3.69 0.09
N GLY A 146 -15.40 -2.74 0.00
CA GLY A 146 -14.31 -2.88 -0.97
C GLY A 146 -13.46 -1.63 -1.13
N LEU A 147 -13.22 -1.21 -2.37
CA LEU A 147 -12.29 -0.15 -2.71
C LEU A 147 -13.00 1.00 -3.43
N HIS A 148 -12.48 2.21 -3.23
CA HIS A 148 -13.05 3.39 -3.87
C HIS A 148 -12.97 3.31 -5.39
N LYS A 149 -14.03 3.77 -6.04
CA LYS A 149 -14.13 3.96 -7.48
C LYS A 149 -13.12 5.02 -7.94
N LYS A 150 -12.49 4.77 -9.06
CA LYS A 150 -11.49 5.68 -9.64
C LYS A 150 -12.08 7.09 -9.87
N GLY A 151 -11.46 8.08 -9.25
CA GLY A 151 -11.92 9.49 -9.34
C GLY A 151 -13.11 9.83 -8.46
N SER A 152 -13.60 8.93 -7.62
CA SER A 152 -14.57 9.19 -6.56
C SER A 152 -13.95 8.99 -5.19
N THR A 153 -14.35 9.82 -4.21
CA THR A 153 -13.98 9.69 -2.81
C THR A 153 -15.09 9.07 -1.96
N TYR A 154 -16.25 8.87 -2.57
CA TYR A 154 -17.44 8.36 -1.87
C TYR A 154 -17.85 6.97 -2.35
N ASP A 155 -17.87 6.75 -3.66
CA ASP A 155 -18.35 5.50 -4.25
C ASP A 155 -17.38 4.35 -3.94
N VAL A 156 -17.88 3.26 -3.37
CA VAL A 156 -17.14 2.06 -3.00
C VAL A 156 -17.64 0.88 -3.83
N LEU A 157 -16.72 0.21 -4.52
CA LEU A 157 -17.02 -0.99 -5.30
C LEU A 157 -16.71 -2.24 -4.48
N THR A 158 -17.62 -3.21 -4.46
CA THR A 158 -17.39 -4.48 -3.76
C THR A 158 -16.18 -5.22 -4.37
N ALA A 159 -15.21 -5.56 -3.52
CA ALA A 159 -13.92 -6.11 -3.95
C ALA A 159 -13.78 -7.62 -3.67
N SER A 160 -14.87 -8.39 -3.80
CA SER A 160 -14.89 -9.84 -3.53
C SER A 160 -14.00 -10.67 -4.45
N ASP A 161 -13.54 -10.11 -5.60
CA ASP A 161 -12.63 -10.75 -6.56
C ASP A 161 -11.30 -10.01 -6.70
N CYS A 162 -10.87 -9.28 -5.67
CA CYS A 162 -9.62 -8.51 -5.73
C CYS A 162 -8.40 -9.42 -5.91
N LYS A 163 -7.68 -9.24 -7.03
CA LYS A 163 -6.50 -10.07 -7.35
C LYS A 163 -5.20 -9.61 -6.67
N LEU A 164 -5.19 -8.45 -6.00
CA LEU A 164 -4.00 -7.96 -5.28
C LEU A 164 -3.77 -8.71 -3.97
N VAL A 165 -4.84 -9.22 -3.35
CA VAL A 165 -4.80 -9.92 -2.06
C VAL A 165 -4.98 -11.42 -2.23
N HIS A 166 -4.58 -12.19 -1.23
CA HIS A 166 -4.82 -13.63 -1.17
C HIS A 166 -6.32 -13.95 -1.09
N GLU A 167 -6.74 -15.12 -1.58
CA GLU A 167 -8.15 -15.57 -1.58
C GLU A 167 -8.76 -15.64 -0.18
N ASP A 168 -7.98 -15.94 0.84
CA ASP A 168 -8.44 -15.90 2.24
C ASP A 168 -9.03 -14.52 2.58
N MET A 169 -8.36 -13.43 2.14
CA MET A 169 -8.82 -12.08 2.42
C MET A 169 -10.11 -11.73 1.69
N THR A 170 -10.32 -12.23 0.47
CA THR A 170 -11.59 -12.02 -0.25
C THR A 170 -12.72 -12.87 0.30
N LYS A 171 -12.44 -14.09 0.80
CA LYS A 171 -13.43 -14.90 1.52
C LYS A 171 -13.88 -14.23 2.84
N ILE A 172 -12.94 -13.68 3.60
CA ILE A 172 -13.23 -12.92 4.82
C ILE A 172 -14.04 -11.67 4.48
N LEU A 173 -13.65 -10.91 3.45
CA LEU A 173 -14.40 -9.74 2.98
C LEU A 173 -15.85 -10.11 2.65
N SER A 174 -16.07 -11.18 1.89
CA SER A 174 -17.42 -11.63 1.50
C SER A 174 -18.25 -12.02 2.72
N CYS A 175 -17.68 -12.75 3.67
CA CYS A 175 -18.35 -13.13 4.92
C CYS A 175 -18.78 -11.90 5.73
N VAL A 176 -17.88 -10.94 5.93
CA VAL A 176 -18.16 -9.69 6.66
C VAL A 176 -19.22 -8.85 5.93
N HIS A 177 -19.10 -8.73 4.62
CA HIS A 177 -20.07 -7.98 3.80
C HIS A 177 -21.47 -8.57 3.90
N GLU A 178 -21.62 -9.88 3.71
CA GLU A 178 -22.90 -10.58 3.78
C GLU A 178 -23.52 -10.50 5.18
N TYR A 179 -22.70 -10.58 6.23
CA TYR A 179 -23.16 -10.46 7.61
C TYR A 179 -23.84 -9.10 7.85
N PHE A 180 -23.16 -8.01 7.56
CA PHE A 180 -23.70 -6.67 7.79
C PHE A 180 -24.80 -6.27 6.80
N LEU A 181 -24.77 -6.80 5.58
CA LEU A 181 -25.85 -6.62 4.60
C LEU A 181 -27.17 -7.22 5.11
N LYS A 182 -27.14 -8.42 5.73
CA LYS A 182 -28.33 -9.06 6.34
C LYS A 182 -28.89 -8.29 7.53
N LEU A 183 -28.02 -7.59 8.26
CA LEU A 183 -28.42 -6.75 9.40
C LEU A 183 -28.91 -5.38 8.97
N ASN A 184 -28.85 -5.01 7.69
CA ASN A 184 -29.06 -3.65 7.18
C ASN A 184 -28.27 -2.60 7.97
N ALA A 185 -27.04 -2.94 8.38
CA ALA A 185 -26.19 -2.07 9.18
C ALA A 185 -25.81 -0.81 8.37
N SER A 186 -25.81 0.34 9.04
CA SER A 186 -25.45 1.59 8.42
C SER A 186 -23.94 1.67 8.19
N TYR A 187 -23.49 2.36 7.13
CA TYR A 187 -22.08 2.74 6.98
C TYR A 187 -21.88 4.21 7.32
N TYR A 188 -20.65 4.56 7.74
CA TYR A 188 -20.31 5.94 8.13
C TYR A 188 -20.28 6.87 6.93
N LYS A 189 -21.21 7.83 6.90
CA LYS A 189 -21.33 8.86 5.86
C LYS A 189 -20.43 10.04 6.23
N LYS A 190 -19.30 10.18 5.55
CA LYS A 190 -18.24 11.18 5.83
C LYS A 190 -18.74 12.63 5.88
N MET A 191 -19.75 12.98 5.09
CA MET A 191 -20.29 14.34 5.05
C MET A 191 -21.29 14.65 6.16
N GLN A 192 -22.00 13.63 6.63
CA GLN A 192 -22.98 13.72 7.72
C GLN A 192 -22.40 13.38 9.07
N HIS A 193 -21.24 12.73 9.10
CA HIS A 193 -20.60 12.20 10.30
C HIS A 193 -21.49 11.22 11.10
N THR A 194 -22.31 10.44 10.37
CA THR A 194 -23.25 9.49 10.96
C THR A 194 -23.13 8.11 10.31
N GLY A 195 -23.40 7.06 11.08
CA GLY A 195 -23.38 5.67 10.66
C GLY A 195 -22.34 4.85 11.41
N TYR A 196 -22.41 3.53 11.26
CA TYR A 196 -21.67 2.57 12.09
C TYR A 196 -20.40 2.06 11.41
N LEU A 197 -20.53 1.41 10.25
CA LEU A 197 -19.44 0.69 9.59
C LEU A 197 -18.45 1.65 8.90
N ARG A 198 -17.16 1.51 9.17
CA ARG A 198 -16.12 2.32 8.52
C ARG A 198 -15.24 1.50 7.60
N HIS A 199 -14.46 0.56 8.17
CA HIS A 199 -13.47 -0.20 7.41
C HIS A 199 -13.39 -1.66 7.86
N LEU A 200 -12.92 -2.50 6.96
CA LEU A 200 -12.39 -3.84 7.23
C LEU A 200 -10.89 -3.81 6.92
N LEU A 201 -10.05 -3.88 7.94
CA LEU A 201 -8.61 -3.99 7.77
C LEU A 201 -8.20 -5.46 7.92
N LEU A 202 -7.57 -5.99 6.88
CA LEU A 202 -7.04 -7.36 6.87
C LEU A 202 -5.52 -7.34 6.75
N ARG A 203 -4.86 -8.18 7.53
CA ARG A 203 -3.42 -8.46 7.42
C ARG A 203 -3.22 -9.97 7.33
N ARG A 204 -2.31 -10.40 6.47
CA ARG A 204 -1.97 -11.82 6.28
C ARG A 204 -0.47 -11.98 6.10
N GLY A 205 0.16 -12.79 6.93
CA GLY A 205 1.54 -13.22 6.70
C GLY A 205 1.62 -14.05 5.42
N VAL A 206 2.52 -13.67 4.53
CA VAL A 206 2.68 -14.36 3.23
C VAL A 206 3.32 -15.74 3.46
N THR A 207 4.33 -15.80 4.35
CA THR A 207 5.05 -17.03 4.68
C THR A 207 4.38 -17.86 5.77
N THR A 208 3.75 -17.21 6.74
CA THR A 208 3.14 -17.89 7.91
C THR A 208 1.69 -18.29 7.69
N GLY A 209 0.98 -17.61 6.77
CA GLY A 209 -0.46 -17.78 6.60
C GLY A 209 -1.30 -17.23 7.78
N GLU A 210 -0.69 -16.59 8.77
CA GLU A 210 -1.41 -16.00 9.91
C GLU A 210 -2.21 -14.77 9.48
N ILE A 211 -3.48 -14.67 9.94
CA ILE A 211 -4.42 -13.63 9.50
C ILE A 211 -4.93 -12.85 10.71
N LEU A 212 -4.90 -11.53 10.63
CA LEU A 212 -5.62 -10.61 11.51
C LEU A 212 -6.79 -9.98 10.79
N VAL A 213 -7.94 -9.97 11.47
CA VAL A 213 -9.19 -9.37 10.99
C VAL A 213 -9.58 -8.23 11.92
N HIS A 214 -9.78 -7.03 11.38
CA HIS A 214 -10.20 -5.86 12.16
C HIS A 214 -11.45 -5.27 11.54
N VAL A 215 -12.54 -5.31 12.29
CA VAL A 215 -13.79 -4.62 11.96
C VAL A 215 -13.75 -3.24 12.63
N ILE A 216 -13.79 -2.19 11.83
CA ILE A 216 -13.63 -0.81 12.30
C ILE A 216 -14.97 -0.09 12.15
N THR A 217 -15.47 0.44 13.26
CA THR A 217 -16.80 1.07 13.35
C THR A 217 -16.73 2.40 14.09
N THR A 218 -17.83 3.10 14.15
CA THR A 218 -18.04 4.17 15.13
C THR A 218 -18.70 3.62 16.39
N SER A 219 -18.77 4.44 17.44
CA SER A 219 -19.54 4.16 18.66
C SER A 219 -21.03 4.50 18.55
N GLN A 220 -21.52 4.97 17.38
CA GLN A 220 -22.88 5.50 17.22
C GLN A 220 -23.97 4.42 17.24
N GLU A 221 -23.64 3.19 16.88
CA GLU A 221 -24.51 2.02 16.92
C GLU A 221 -23.76 0.85 17.55
N GLU A 222 -24.47 -0.17 17.99
CA GLU A 222 -23.88 -1.37 18.58
C GLU A 222 -24.54 -2.62 17.98
N TYR A 223 -23.70 -3.57 17.58
CA TYR A 223 -24.13 -4.89 17.07
C TYR A 223 -23.36 -5.97 17.82
N ASP A 224 -24.05 -7.11 18.07
CA ASP A 224 -23.38 -8.31 18.57
C ASP A 224 -22.49 -8.88 17.46
N LEU A 225 -21.19 -8.91 17.70
CA LEU A 225 -20.20 -9.45 16.75
C LEU A 225 -19.82 -10.90 17.01
N GLU A 226 -20.39 -11.55 18.05
CA GLU A 226 -20.14 -12.96 18.34
C GLU A 226 -20.55 -13.89 17.18
N PRO A 227 -21.71 -13.70 16.52
CA PRO A 227 -22.08 -14.51 15.37
C PRO A 227 -21.13 -14.33 14.19
N LEU A 228 -20.65 -13.09 13.94
CA LEU A 228 -19.66 -12.82 12.90
C LEU A 228 -18.34 -13.52 13.19
N LYS A 229 -17.84 -13.41 14.42
CA LYS A 229 -16.61 -14.10 14.85
C LYS A 229 -16.70 -15.61 14.56
N ASN A 230 -17.82 -16.24 14.93
CA ASN A 230 -18.02 -17.67 14.73
C ASN A 230 -18.07 -18.03 13.24
N GLN A 231 -18.71 -17.21 12.39
CA GLN A 231 -18.70 -17.40 10.93
C GLN A 231 -17.29 -17.26 10.35
N LEU A 232 -16.53 -16.26 10.77
CA LEU A 232 -15.14 -16.06 10.31
C LEU A 232 -14.23 -17.24 10.66
N LEU A 233 -14.34 -17.76 11.89
CA LEU A 233 -13.56 -18.92 12.34
C LEU A 233 -13.93 -20.24 11.64
N ALA A 234 -15.14 -20.33 11.08
CA ALA A 234 -15.62 -21.48 10.32
C ALA A 234 -15.28 -21.42 8.83
N LEU A 235 -14.70 -20.34 8.32
CA LEU A 235 -14.35 -20.21 6.90
C LEU A 235 -13.27 -21.23 6.48
N PRO A 236 -13.41 -21.85 5.30
CA PRO A 236 -12.41 -22.74 4.74
C PRO A 236 -11.25 -21.92 4.13
N LEU A 237 -10.38 -21.42 5.00
CA LEU A 237 -9.20 -20.63 4.64
C LEU A 237 -7.98 -21.55 4.47
N GLU A 238 -7.04 -21.14 3.62
CA GLU A 238 -5.72 -21.77 3.53
C GLU A 238 -4.86 -21.39 4.74
N GLY A 239 -4.91 -20.11 5.13
CA GLY A 239 -4.26 -19.61 6.33
C GLY A 239 -5.09 -19.79 7.59
N LYS A 240 -4.62 -19.22 8.68
CA LYS A 240 -5.27 -19.30 10.00
C LYS A 240 -5.55 -17.90 10.54
N ILE A 241 -6.79 -17.65 10.93
CA ILE A 241 -7.12 -16.45 11.72
C ILE A 241 -6.51 -16.61 13.11
N VAL A 242 -5.56 -15.74 13.46
CA VAL A 242 -4.88 -15.68 14.76
C VAL A 242 -5.44 -14.59 15.66
N GLY A 243 -6.18 -13.63 15.08
CA GLY A 243 -6.84 -12.59 15.85
C GLY A 243 -8.01 -11.94 15.10
N ILE A 244 -9.03 -11.59 15.84
CA ILE A 244 -10.18 -10.79 15.38
C ILE A 244 -10.36 -9.65 16.36
N MET A 245 -10.34 -8.41 15.89
CA MET A 245 -10.50 -7.20 16.67
C MET A 245 -11.70 -6.39 16.20
N HIS A 246 -12.40 -5.82 17.15
CA HIS A 246 -13.33 -4.74 16.94
C HIS A 246 -12.66 -3.42 17.35
N ILE A 247 -12.53 -2.50 16.42
CA ILE A 247 -11.88 -1.19 16.62
C ILE A 247 -12.95 -0.11 16.52
N ILE A 248 -13.06 0.70 17.56
CA ILE A 248 -13.90 1.89 17.54
C ILE A 248 -13.04 3.08 17.10
N ASN A 249 -13.52 3.83 16.12
CA ASN A 249 -12.89 5.01 15.57
C ASN A 249 -13.93 6.09 15.32
N ASP A 250 -14.00 7.05 16.21
CA ASP A 250 -14.95 8.18 16.14
C ASP A 250 -14.34 9.44 15.52
N SER A 251 -13.11 9.35 15.02
CA SER A 251 -12.47 10.50 14.36
C SER A 251 -13.25 10.96 13.13
N LEU A 252 -13.26 12.27 12.88
CA LEU A 252 -13.86 12.83 11.68
C LEU A 252 -13.06 12.53 10.41
N SER A 253 -11.76 12.26 10.56
CA SER A 253 -10.89 11.89 9.45
C SER A 253 -11.13 10.44 9.01
N ASP A 254 -10.79 10.15 7.75
CA ASP A 254 -10.92 8.81 7.18
C ASP A 254 -9.67 7.93 7.45
N VAL A 255 -8.86 8.31 8.41
CA VAL A 255 -7.68 7.56 8.80
C VAL A 255 -8.07 6.41 9.71
N VAL A 256 -7.54 5.23 9.44
CA VAL A 256 -7.69 4.08 10.33
C VAL A 256 -6.82 4.28 11.56
N GLN A 257 -7.47 4.62 12.65
CA GLN A 257 -6.91 4.77 13.99
C GLN A 257 -7.84 4.11 15.01
N SER A 258 -7.42 4.03 16.26
CA SER A 258 -8.19 3.39 17.32
C SER A 258 -8.38 4.35 18.48
N ASP A 259 -9.65 4.59 18.83
CA ASP A 259 -10.01 5.20 20.10
C ASP A 259 -10.17 4.09 21.16
N GLU A 260 -10.69 2.90 20.76
CA GLU A 260 -10.78 1.70 21.57
C GLU A 260 -10.58 0.46 20.70
N THR A 261 -9.84 -0.53 21.24
CA THR A 261 -9.68 -1.85 20.59
C THR A 261 -10.17 -2.95 21.52
N ARG A 262 -11.12 -3.76 21.04
CA ARG A 262 -11.64 -4.95 21.71
C ARG A 262 -11.19 -6.20 20.98
N ILE A 263 -10.47 -7.10 21.67
CA ILE A 263 -10.07 -8.39 21.11
C ILE A 263 -11.26 -9.34 21.24
N LEU A 264 -11.83 -9.74 20.09
CA LEU A 264 -12.93 -10.70 20.04
C LEU A 264 -12.42 -12.14 20.02
N TYR A 265 -11.21 -12.36 19.49
CA TYR A 265 -10.57 -13.66 19.42
C TYR A 265 -9.04 -13.53 19.30
N GLY A 266 -8.31 -14.41 19.97
CA GLY A 266 -6.89 -14.61 19.82
C GLY A 266 -6.02 -13.43 20.24
N GLN A 267 -5.16 -12.96 19.36
CA GLN A 267 -4.12 -11.95 19.61
C GLN A 267 -4.19 -10.79 18.60
N ASP A 268 -3.56 -9.65 18.94
CA ASP A 268 -3.54 -8.43 18.13
C ASP A 268 -2.29 -8.29 17.23
N TYR A 269 -1.56 -9.38 17.06
CA TYR A 269 -0.36 -9.45 16.20
C TYR A 269 -0.35 -10.74 15.40
N PHE A 270 0.46 -10.74 14.33
CA PHE A 270 0.79 -11.92 13.55
C PHE A 270 2.30 -11.95 13.29
N TYR A 271 2.78 -13.07 12.83
CA TYR A 271 4.17 -13.22 12.42
C TYR A 271 4.32 -13.25 10.91
N GLU A 272 5.42 -12.66 10.43
CA GLU A 272 5.90 -12.80 9.06
C GLU A 272 7.39 -13.17 9.08
N THR A 273 7.84 -13.88 8.06
CA THR A 273 9.27 -14.22 7.91
C THR A 273 9.82 -13.55 6.67
N LEU A 274 10.92 -12.81 6.79
CA LEU A 274 11.66 -12.21 5.69
C LEU A 274 13.12 -12.60 5.76
N LEU A 275 13.65 -13.17 4.66
CA LEU A 275 15.06 -13.58 4.55
C LEU A 275 15.57 -14.39 5.79
N GLY A 276 14.70 -15.23 6.34
CA GLY A 276 14.99 -16.09 7.48
C GLY A 276 14.78 -15.46 8.86
N LEU A 277 14.51 -14.16 8.96
CA LEU A 277 14.18 -13.50 10.23
C LEU A 277 12.65 -13.43 10.43
N ARG A 278 12.24 -13.65 11.67
CA ARG A 278 10.83 -13.61 12.07
C ARG A 278 10.48 -12.26 12.67
N PHE A 279 9.38 -11.67 12.20
CA PHE A 279 8.90 -10.36 12.65
C PHE A 279 7.51 -10.49 13.28
N LYS A 280 7.36 -9.98 14.49
CA LYS A 280 6.07 -9.77 15.14
C LYS A 280 5.51 -8.43 14.65
N ILE A 281 4.31 -8.47 14.08
CA ILE A 281 3.69 -7.32 13.43
C ILE A 281 2.33 -7.09 14.09
N SER A 282 2.16 -5.95 14.76
CA SER A 282 0.90 -5.55 15.39
C SER A 282 -0.06 -4.90 14.38
N THR A 283 -1.29 -4.66 14.82
CA THR A 283 -2.37 -4.07 14.02
C THR A 283 -1.94 -2.82 13.25
N PHE A 284 -1.29 -1.86 13.92
CA PHE A 284 -0.94 -0.55 13.34
C PHE A 284 0.52 -0.43 12.92
N SER A 285 1.37 -1.40 13.22
CA SER A 285 2.79 -1.36 12.81
C SER A 285 2.92 -1.23 11.29
N PHE A 286 3.80 -0.33 10.85
CA PHE A 286 4.19 -0.29 9.45
C PHE A 286 4.93 -1.58 9.08
N PHE A 287 4.57 -2.14 7.97
CA PHE A 287 5.30 -3.25 7.33
C PHE A 287 5.07 -3.17 5.83
N GLN A 288 6.09 -3.48 5.03
CA GLN A 288 5.98 -3.40 3.58
C GLN A 288 4.82 -4.27 3.06
N PRO A 289 3.90 -3.70 2.27
CA PRO A 289 2.67 -4.41 1.87
C PRO A 289 2.89 -5.56 0.89
N ASN A 290 4.09 -5.72 0.35
CA ASN A 290 4.52 -6.82 -0.50
C ASN A 290 5.76 -7.47 0.11
N SER A 291 5.58 -8.53 0.92
CA SER A 291 6.66 -9.21 1.62
C SER A 291 7.73 -9.76 0.68
N LEU A 292 7.31 -10.38 -0.45
CA LEU A 292 8.25 -10.98 -1.38
C LEU A 292 9.09 -9.93 -2.14
N ALA A 293 8.48 -8.81 -2.55
CA ALA A 293 9.23 -7.72 -3.16
C ALA A 293 10.13 -7.00 -2.13
N ALA A 294 9.73 -6.97 -0.87
CA ALA A 294 10.56 -6.46 0.21
C ALA A 294 11.82 -7.33 0.41
N GLU A 295 11.72 -8.65 0.30
CA GLU A 295 12.90 -9.54 0.32
C GLU A 295 13.87 -9.24 -0.81
N VAL A 296 13.36 -8.98 -2.04
CA VAL A 296 14.20 -8.56 -3.17
C VAL A 296 14.90 -7.24 -2.87
N LEU A 297 14.15 -6.22 -2.41
CA LEU A 297 14.71 -4.92 -2.04
C LEU A 297 15.80 -5.06 -0.97
N TYR A 298 15.52 -5.80 0.09
CA TYR A 298 16.45 -5.95 1.22
C TYR A 298 17.66 -6.82 0.87
N SER A 299 17.53 -7.74 -0.08
CA SER A 299 18.67 -8.47 -0.63
C SER A 299 19.62 -7.54 -1.39
N VAL A 300 19.10 -6.58 -2.16
CA VAL A 300 19.90 -5.56 -2.82
C VAL A 300 20.60 -4.66 -1.80
N VAL A 301 19.90 -4.22 -0.73
CA VAL A 301 20.53 -3.46 0.37
C VAL A 301 21.70 -4.22 0.97
N ARG A 302 21.52 -5.52 1.26
CA ARG A 302 22.61 -6.39 1.79
C ARG A 302 23.79 -6.49 0.82
N GLN A 303 23.53 -6.60 -0.49
CA GLN A 303 24.59 -6.62 -1.51
C GLN A 303 25.42 -5.32 -1.50
N TYR A 304 24.78 -4.16 -1.37
CA TYR A 304 25.50 -2.88 -1.27
C TYR A 304 26.29 -2.70 0.03
N ILE A 305 25.85 -3.28 1.13
CA ILE A 305 26.61 -3.30 2.38
C ILE A 305 27.87 -4.19 2.20
N GLY A 306 27.72 -5.32 1.48
CA GLY A 306 28.75 -6.37 1.35
C GLY A 306 28.65 -7.40 2.46
N ASP A 307 29.55 -8.39 2.46
CA ASP A 307 29.53 -9.57 3.33
C ASP A 307 30.72 -9.70 4.29
N THR A 308 31.57 -8.69 4.35
CA THR A 308 32.82 -8.70 5.15
C THR A 308 32.58 -8.63 6.66
N LYS A 309 31.39 -8.18 7.08
CA LYS A 309 30.98 -8.01 8.49
C LYS A 309 31.95 -7.14 9.31
N ASP A 310 32.49 -6.12 8.67
CA ASP A 310 33.44 -5.17 9.26
C ASP A 310 32.89 -3.72 9.27
N LYS A 311 31.64 -3.54 8.81
CA LYS A 311 31.03 -2.23 8.63
C LYS A 311 30.04 -1.88 9.73
N VAL A 312 30.06 -0.60 10.10
CA VAL A 312 29.02 0.05 10.91
C VAL A 312 27.97 0.64 9.96
N VAL A 313 26.73 0.23 10.14
CA VAL A 313 25.60 0.65 9.30
C VAL A 313 24.62 1.48 10.12
N PHE A 314 24.24 2.64 9.61
CA PHE A 314 23.14 3.43 10.18
C PHE A 314 21.88 3.27 9.31
N ASP A 315 20.77 2.87 9.95
CA ASP A 315 19.43 2.83 9.35
C ASP A 315 18.62 4.01 9.89
N LEU A 316 18.53 5.07 9.10
CA LEU A 316 17.88 6.32 9.51
C LEU A 316 16.41 6.30 9.07
N TYR A 317 15.52 6.67 9.99
CA TYR A 317 14.07 6.50 9.88
C TYR A 317 13.68 5.02 9.87
N SER A 318 14.27 4.25 10.78
CA SER A 318 14.27 2.77 10.76
C SER A 318 12.89 2.14 11.00
N GLY A 319 11.87 2.88 11.43
CA GLY A 319 10.56 2.35 11.76
C GLY A 319 10.64 1.21 12.78
N THR A 320 10.04 0.07 12.47
CA THR A 320 10.12 -1.15 13.29
C THR A 320 11.43 -1.93 13.12
N GLY A 321 12.44 -1.33 12.50
CA GLY A 321 13.79 -1.87 12.38
C GLY A 321 13.95 -3.05 11.44
N THR A 322 13.05 -3.22 10.48
CA THR A 322 13.09 -4.37 9.55
C THR A 322 14.36 -4.37 8.72
N ILE A 323 14.74 -3.23 8.12
CA ILE A 323 15.93 -3.11 7.28
C ILE A 323 17.18 -3.29 8.14
N ALA A 324 17.25 -2.59 9.28
CA ALA A 324 18.36 -2.70 10.22
C ALA A 324 18.65 -4.16 10.62
N GLN A 325 17.61 -4.91 10.99
CA GLN A 325 17.75 -6.31 11.41
C GLN A 325 18.23 -7.21 10.26
N LEU A 326 17.71 -7.00 9.05
CA LEU A 326 18.16 -7.75 7.88
C LEU A 326 19.61 -7.42 7.49
N ALA A 327 20.02 -6.15 7.65
CA ALA A 327 21.40 -5.70 7.44
C ALA A 327 22.38 -6.30 8.47
N ALA A 328 21.92 -6.59 9.69
CA ALA A 328 22.75 -7.14 10.76
C ALA A 328 23.48 -8.45 10.41
N SER A 329 22.92 -9.23 9.48
CA SER A 329 23.57 -10.48 9.02
C SER A 329 24.86 -10.25 8.24
N VAL A 330 25.07 -9.05 7.68
CA VAL A 330 26.20 -8.68 6.82
C VAL A 330 27.03 -7.50 7.38
N ALA A 331 26.66 -6.95 8.54
CA ALA A 331 27.33 -5.84 9.21
C ALA A 331 27.96 -6.26 10.54
N ASP A 332 28.96 -5.51 11.03
CA ASP A 332 29.49 -5.64 12.39
C ASP A 332 28.48 -5.09 13.41
N GLU A 333 28.04 -3.87 13.21
CA GLU A 333 27.01 -3.22 14.02
C GLU A 333 26.01 -2.47 13.15
N VAL A 334 24.74 -2.49 13.55
CA VAL A 334 23.67 -1.69 12.92
C VAL A 334 23.00 -0.80 13.97
N ILE A 335 22.91 0.49 13.68
CA ILE A 335 22.23 1.48 14.52
C ILE A 335 21.00 1.99 13.78
N GLY A 336 19.81 1.63 14.27
CA GLY A 336 18.54 2.18 13.80
C GLY A 336 18.15 3.42 14.59
N VAL A 337 17.73 4.49 13.89
CA VAL A 337 17.22 5.73 14.50
C VAL A 337 15.80 5.97 14.02
N GLU A 338 14.87 6.14 14.97
CA GLU A 338 13.44 6.36 14.70
C GLU A 338 12.85 7.28 15.76
N ILE A 339 11.98 8.21 15.34
CA ILE A 339 11.37 9.16 16.25
C ILE A 339 10.20 8.58 17.06
N VAL A 340 9.51 7.58 16.51
CA VAL A 340 8.33 6.94 17.12
C VAL A 340 8.79 5.90 18.13
N LYS A 341 8.60 6.16 19.42
CA LYS A 341 9.06 5.28 20.51
C LYS A 341 8.50 3.86 20.42
N GLU A 342 7.22 3.73 20.10
CA GLU A 342 6.53 2.44 19.96
C GLU A 342 7.14 1.59 18.83
N ALA A 343 7.57 2.24 17.74
CA ALA A 343 8.26 1.55 16.65
C ALA A 343 9.65 1.07 17.07
N VAL A 344 10.38 1.88 17.87
CA VAL A 344 11.68 1.50 18.44
C VAL A 344 11.54 0.32 19.41
N GLU A 345 10.50 0.30 20.23
CA GLU A 345 10.23 -0.83 21.15
C GLU A 345 9.92 -2.11 20.35
N ALA A 346 9.09 -2.01 19.32
CA ALA A 346 8.82 -3.14 18.41
C ALA A 346 10.10 -3.63 17.69
N ALA A 347 10.98 -2.69 17.29
CA ALA A 347 12.28 -3.04 16.69
C ALA A 347 13.18 -3.83 17.67
N ARG A 348 13.25 -3.42 18.94
CA ARG A 348 14.00 -4.12 19.99
C ARG A 348 13.42 -5.50 20.29
N GLU A 349 12.09 -5.61 20.36
CA GLU A 349 11.39 -6.88 20.56
C GLU A 349 11.72 -7.85 19.40
N ASN A 350 11.63 -7.40 18.16
CA ASN A 350 11.93 -8.21 16.99
C ASN A 350 13.42 -8.58 16.90
N ALA A 351 14.35 -7.68 17.25
CA ALA A 351 15.77 -8.01 17.32
C ALA A 351 16.07 -9.07 18.38
N SER A 352 15.41 -9.00 19.53
CA SER A 352 15.51 -10.02 20.59
C SER A 352 14.93 -11.35 20.12
N LEU A 353 13.76 -11.35 19.45
CA LEU A 353 13.14 -12.54 18.86
C LEU A 353 14.07 -13.28 17.89
N ASN A 354 14.88 -12.52 17.14
CA ASN A 354 15.84 -13.04 16.17
C ASN A 354 17.27 -13.24 16.74
N ASN A 355 17.47 -13.07 18.05
CA ASN A 355 18.76 -13.16 18.73
C ASN A 355 19.86 -12.26 18.11
N LEU A 356 19.48 -11.11 17.57
CA LEU A 356 20.42 -10.14 16.98
C LEU A 356 21.03 -9.26 18.07
N LYS A 357 22.32 -9.45 18.34
CA LYS A 357 23.07 -8.71 19.37
C LYS A 357 23.77 -7.47 18.83
N ASN A 358 23.91 -7.38 17.51
CA ASN A 358 24.58 -6.30 16.80
C ASN A 358 23.62 -5.26 16.21
N CYS A 359 22.35 -5.25 16.65
CA CYS A 359 21.37 -4.20 16.34
C CYS A 359 21.10 -3.35 17.59
N ARG A 360 21.26 -2.04 17.47
CA ARG A 360 20.89 -1.07 18.47
C ARG A 360 19.88 -0.07 17.92
N PHE A 361 18.81 0.19 18.67
CA PHE A 361 17.75 1.11 18.25
C PHE A 361 17.64 2.30 19.21
N ILE A 362 17.63 3.50 18.65
CA ILE A 362 17.61 4.77 19.36
C ILE A 362 16.31 5.52 18.99
N ALA A 363 15.54 5.88 20.02
CA ALA A 363 14.36 6.72 19.87
C ALA A 363 14.75 8.20 19.88
N GLY A 364 14.52 8.91 18.78
CA GLY A 364 14.82 10.34 18.69
C GLY A 364 14.73 10.89 17.27
N ASP A 365 14.80 12.21 17.21
CA ASP A 365 14.94 12.92 15.93
C ASP A 365 16.30 12.58 15.30
N VAL A 366 16.29 12.19 14.03
CA VAL A 366 17.48 11.70 13.33
C VAL A 366 18.62 12.69 13.38
N LEU A 367 18.36 13.99 13.12
CA LEU A 367 19.42 14.99 13.08
C LEU A 367 20.05 15.21 14.47
N LYS A 368 19.24 15.24 15.51
CA LYS A 368 19.73 15.40 16.90
C LYS A 368 20.51 14.19 17.37
N VAL A 369 20.01 12.97 17.05
CA VAL A 369 20.72 11.73 17.44
C VAL A 369 22.06 11.64 16.74
N LEU A 370 22.15 12.04 15.46
CA LEU A 370 23.42 12.03 14.71
C LEU A 370 24.47 12.98 15.32
N ASP A 371 24.05 14.14 15.85
CA ASP A 371 24.97 15.09 16.52
C ASP A 371 25.58 14.52 17.81
N ASP A 372 24.83 13.65 18.51
CA ASP A 372 25.24 13.03 19.77
C ASP A 372 26.04 11.71 19.58
N LEU A 373 25.99 11.10 18.38
CA LEU A 373 26.69 9.87 18.09
C LEU A 373 28.17 10.10 17.80
N THR A 374 29.03 9.50 18.62
CA THR A 374 30.49 9.54 18.41
C THR A 374 30.96 8.56 17.33
N GLN A 375 30.19 7.52 17.08
CA GLN A 375 30.45 6.47 16.08
C GLN A 375 30.13 6.99 14.67
N LYS A 376 31.01 6.70 13.71
CA LYS A 376 30.80 7.06 12.32
C LYS A 376 30.32 5.84 11.52
N PRO A 377 29.33 5.97 10.65
CA PRO A 377 28.90 4.88 9.79
C PRO A 377 29.83 4.73 8.59
N ASP A 378 30.03 3.49 8.15
CA ASP A 378 30.61 3.15 6.85
C ASP A 378 29.52 3.19 5.76
N VAL A 379 28.28 2.86 6.15
CA VAL A 379 27.10 2.85 5.25
C VAL A 379 25.91 3.49 5.96
N ILE A 380 25.17 4.32 5.23
CA ILE A 380 23.90 4.89 5.69
C ILE A 380 22.77 4.37 4.79
N ILE A 381 21.76 3.78 5.40
CA ILE A 381 20.49 3.45 4.77
C ILE A 381 19.52 4.60 5.08
N LEU A 382 18.91 5.15 4.03
CA LEU A 382 18.04 6.33 4.16
C LEU A 382 16.70 6.07 3.46
N ASP A 383 15.64 5.84 4.24
CA ASP A 383 14.27 5.64 3.75
C ASP A 383 13.27 6.54 4.51
N PRO A 384 13.35 7.88 4.34
CA PRO A 384 12.52 8.82 5.07
C PRO A 384 11.06 8.76 4.62
N PRO A 385 10.09 9.12 5.49
CA PRO A 385 8.70 9.29 5.11
C PRO A 385 8.55 10.38 4.03
N ARG A 386 7.47 10.27 3.24
CA ARG A 386 7.18 11.22 2.15
C ARG A 386 6.72 12.58 2.64
#